data_1a489645284f81ceecfc0ed22ec971dc
#
_entry.id   1a489645284f81ceecfc0ed22ec971dc
#
_cell.length_a   1.000
_cell.length_b   1.000
_cell.length_c   1.000
_cell.angle_alpha   90.00
_cell.angle_beta   90.00
_cell.angle_gamma   90.00
#
_symmetry.space_group_name_H-M   'P 1'
#
loop_
_entity.id
_entity.type
_entity.pdbx_description
1 polymer ?
#
loop_
_entity_poly.entity_id
_entity_poly.type
_entity_poly.pdbx_seq_one_letter_code
_entity_poly.pdbx_strand_id
1 'polypeptide(L)'
;MNNVRLMKPYITFDEVEADFRRVFDSGMFTRGEHVEAFRKELAAFTGAKYVHMATSATTALWVCLKLLGIGPGDEVVVSDFSFPATANVVEDLGATPVFADVSLDTYNVQPETLGALLTPRTKAVMFVDALGNPSGLHAISELCRSRGIPLIEDAACAIGSAESGRRCGSIADLTCLSFHPRKLINTGEGGAISTDNDEWAQWLDLKLAHGAKGMKGVGLDFVGYGYNFRLPELQAIMGRKQLAQLDAIIDRRNAQRDAYISALSPMGFVAQAVNPDVRYNVQSMVFQVPGGRDRDALISALKSDGVEATLGTYALSQGSYFAGRYATQNPNATRLQSTTITLPCHDEMQIDQVVDAIGRALLQIP
;
A
#
# COMPACT_ATOMS: atom_id res chain seq x y z
N MET A 1 5.90 -30.68 -11.33
CA MET A 1 6.76 -29.69 -10.67
C MET A 1 5.90 -28.93 -9.67
N ASN A 2 6.36 -28.72 -8.43
CA ASN A 2 5.61 -27.93 -7.45
C ASN A 2 5.58 -26.48 -7.93
N ASN A 3 4.39 -25.93 -8.08
CA ASN A 3 4.19 -24.54 -8.50
C ASN A 3 4.62 -23.59 -7.37
N VAL A 4 5.61 -22.71 -7.62
CA VAL A 4 6.06 -21.69 -6.67
C VAL A 4 5.16 -20.47 -6.83
N ARG A 5 4.25 -20.26 -5.86
CA ARG A 5 3.34 -19.12 -5.87
C ARG A 5 4.09 -17.82 -5.57
N LEU A 6 3.58 -16.71 -6.09
CA LEU A 6 4.15 -15.38 -5.85
C LEU A 6 4.14 -15.02 -4.35
N MET A 7 3.07 -15.39 -3.66
CA MET A 7 2.90 -15.18 -2.22
C MET A 7 1.90 -16.16 -1.62
N LYS A 8 1.99 -16.32 -0.30
CA LYS A 8 1.00 -17.03 0.53
C LYS A 8 0.64 -16.17 1.74
N PRO A 9 -0.58 -16.25 2.26
CA PRO A 9 -0.96 -15.54 3.47
C PRO A 9 -0.22 -16.11 4.69
N TYR A 10 0.09 -15.24 5.66
CA TYR A 10 0.71 -15.60 6.94
C TYR A 10 -0.34 -15.90 8.00
N ILE A 11 -1.35 -16.70 7.66
CA ILE A 11 -2.44 -17.09 8.54
C ILE A 11 -3.01 -18.43 8.11
N THR A 12 -3.37 -19.25 9.09
CA THR A 12 -4.07 -20.53 8.89
C THR A 12 -5.47 -20.47 9.50
N PHE A 13 -6.34 -21.41 9.10
CA PHE A 13 -7.69 -21.50 9.67
C PHE A 13 -7.66 -21.83 11.16
N ASP A 14 -6.75 -22.70 11.60
CA ASP A 14 -6.63 -23.12 13.01
C ASP A 14 -6.35 -21.92 13.94
N GLU A 15 -5.63 -20.91 13.47
CA GLU A 15 -5.34 -19.70 14.25
C GLU A 15 -6.56 -18.82 14.52
N VAL A 16 -7.59 -18.92 13.68
CA VAL A 16 -8.81 -18.09 13.75
C VAL A 16 -10.06 -18.87 14.16
N GLU A 17 -10.05 -20.19 14.08
CA GLU A 17 -11.24 -21.04 14.27
C GLU A 17 -12.01 -20.72 15.54
N ALA A 18 -11.31 -20.67 16.68
CA ALA A 18 -11.96 -20.44 17.98
C ALA A 18 -12.63 -19.06 18.08
N ASP A 19 -11.97 -18.01 17.53
CA ASP A 19 -12.51 -16.65 17.51
C ASP A 19 -13.68 -16.54 16.52
N PHE A 20 -13.57 -17.16 15.35
CA PHE A 20 -14.68 -17.24 14.37
C PHE A 20 -15.91 -17.92 14.96
N ARG A 21 -15.72 -19.04 15.65
CA ARG A 21 -16.82 -19.77 16.30
C ARG A 21 -17.56 -18.85 17.27
N ARG A 22 -16.85 -18.08 18.11
CA ARG A 22 -17.47 -17.14 19.03
C ARG A 22 -18.27 -16.04 18.31
N VAL A 23 -17.80 -15.54 17.17
CA VAL A 23 -18.54 -14.56 16.36
C VAL A 23 -19.84 -15.16 15.83
N PHE A 24 -19.80 -16.41 15.34
CA PHE A 24 -21.00 -17.11 14.87
C PHE A 24 -21.99 -17.40 16.00
N ASP A 25 -21.51 -17.84 17.16
CA ASP A 25 -22.34 -18.15 18.32
C ASP A 25 -23.02 -16.89 18.89
N SER A 26 -22.33 -15.76 18.88
CA SER A 26 -22.87 -14.47 19.35
C SER A 26 -23.77 -13.76 18.33
N GLY A 27 -23.61 -14.06 17.04
CA GLY A 27 -24.25 -13.32 15.94
C GLY A 27 -23.72 -11.90 15.74
N MET A 28 -22.66 -11.48 16.45
CA MET A 28 -22.08 -10.14 16.35
C MET A 28 -21.03 -10.08 15.23
N PHE A 29 -21.46 -9.86 13.99
CA PHE A 29 -20.59 -9.85 12.81
C PHE A 29 -19.94 -8.49 12.50
N THR A 30 -20.34 -7.41 13.18
CA THR A 30 -19.84 -6.06 12.95
C THR A 30 -19.93 -5.22 14.22
N ARG A 31 -19.03 -4.23 14.37
CA ARG A 31 -18.97 -3.32 15.53
C ARG A 31 -18.78 -4.05 16.88
N GLY A 32 -18.16 -5.19 16.89
CA GLY A 32 -17.87 -5.97 18.08
C GLY A 32 -16.46 -5.71 18.62
N GLU A 33 -16.04 -6.61 19.49
CA GLU A 33 -14.80 -6.48 20.25
C GLU A 33 -13.53 -6.61 19.39
N HIS A 34 -13.57 -7.43 18.33
CA HIS A 34 -12.38 -7.67 17.50
C HIS A 34 -12.04 -6.48 16.60
N VAL A 35 -13.05 -5.80 16.05
CA VAL A 35 -12.83 -4.56 15.29
C VAL A 35 -12.22 -3.48 16.17
N GLU A 36 -12.75 -3.29 17.38
CA GLU A 36 -12.24 -2.29 18.33
C GLU A 36 -10.83 -2.66 18.84
N ALA A 37 -10.57 -3.95 19.10
CA ALA A 37 -9.25 -4.41 19.49
C ALA A 37 -8.23 -4.23 18.35
N PHE A 38 -8.58 -4.59 17.10
CA PHE A 38 -7.70 -4.43 15.95
C PHE A 38 -7.37 -2.95 15.71
N ARG A 39 -8.35 -2.05 15.85
CA ARG A 39 -8.16 -0.61 15.76
C ARG A 39 -7.12 -0.11 16.76
N LYS A 40 -7.22 -0.53 18.03
CA LYS A 40 -6.29 -0.14 19.11
C LYS A 40 -4.90 -0.75 18.92
N GLU A 41 -4.84 -2.03 18.56
CA GLU A 41 -3.58 -2.73 18.30
C GLU A 41 -2.84 -2.11 17.12
N LEU A 42 -3.57 -1.73 16.06
CA LEU A 42 -3.00 -1.08 14.88
C LEU A 42 -2.51 0.34 15.20
N ALA A 43 -3.25 1.11 16.01
CA ALA A 43 -2.82 2.42 16.51
C ALA A 43 -1.52 2.31 17.33
N ALA A 44 -1.47 1.37 18.26
CA ALA A 44 -0.27 1.10 19.06
C ALA A 44 0.92 0.65 18.19
N PHE A 45 0.66 -0.17 17.16
CA PHE A 45 1.68 -0.67 16.27
C PHE A 45 2.26 0.43 15.36
N THR A 46 1.41 1.27 14.76
CA THR A 46 1.86 2.36 13.87
C THR A 46 2.38 3.57 14.63
N GLY A 47 1.95 3.75 15.88
CA GLY A 47 2.23 4.94 16.68
C GLY A 47 1.31 6.13 16.38
N ALA A 48 0.28 5.93 15.55
CA ALA A 48 -0.72 6.95 15.27
C ALA A 48 -1.69 7.12 16.46
N LYS A 49 -2.15 8.35 16.69
CA LYS A 49 -3.12 8.65 17.76
C LYS A 49 -4.49 8.01 17.49
N TYR A 50 -4.93 8.05 16.25
CA TYR A 50 -6.24 7.53 15.83
C TYR A 50 -6.09 6.61 14.62
N VAL A 51 -6.84 5.52 14.66
CA VAL A 51 -7.01 4.60 13.52
C VAL A 51 -8.50 4.34 13.31
N HIS A 52 -8.95 4.36 12.07
CA HIS A 52 -10.32 4.06 11.67
C HIS A 52 -10.30 2.94 10.64
N MET A 53 -11.11 1.90 10.86
CA MET A 53 -11.17 0.76 9.95
C MET A 53 -12.02 1.11 8.73
N ALA A 54 -11.60 0.63 7.56
CA ALA A 54 -12.26 0.84 6.27
C ALA A 54 -12.43 -0.48 5.51
N THR A 55 -13.27 -0.49 4.50
CA THR A 55 -13.52 -1.68 3.66
C THR A 55 -12.39 -1.98 2.68
N SER A 56 -11.54 -1.00 2.36
CA SER A 56 -10.34 -1.14 1.52
C SER A 56 -9.47 0.11 1.61
N ALA A 57 -8.21 0.04 1.13
CA ALA A 57 -7.39 1.25 0.97
C ALA A 57 -8.00 2.22 -0.05
N THR A 58 -8.64 1.74 -1.11
CA THR A 58 -9.30 2.61 -2.11
C THR A 58 -10.39 3.47 -1.48
N THR A 59 -11.26 2.88 -0.65
CA THR A 59 -12.29 3.64 0.09
C THR A 59 -11.67 4.56 1.14
N ALA A 60 -10.55 4.16 1.76
CA ALA A 60 -9.80 4.99 2.70
C ALA A 60 -9.24 6.25 2.01
N LEU A 61 -8.54 6.11 0.88
CA LEU A 61 -8.03 7.22 0.08
C LEU A 61 -9.15 8.17 -0.36
N TRP A 62 -10.25 7.62 -0.85
CA TRP A 62 -11.42 8.39 -1.28
C TRP A 62 -12.01 9.21 -0.12
N VAL A 63 -12.17 8.60 1.06
CA VAL A 63 -12.68 9.27 2.26
C VAL A 63 -11.73 10.37 2.74
N CYS A 64 -10.40 10.17 2.68
CA CYS A 64 -9.42 11.19 3.01
C CYS A 64 -9.55 12.42 2.09
N LEU A 65 -9.70 12.22 0.78
CA LEU A 65 -9.92 13.33 -0.17
C LEU A 65 -11.24 14.05 0.11
N LYS A 66 -12.32 13.31 0.44
CA LYS A 66 -13.62 13.92 0.86
C LYS A 66 -13.48 14.73 2.14
N LEU A 67 -12.70 14.26 3.11
CA LEU A 67 -12.40 14.97 4.35
C LEU A 67 -11.71 16.31 4.07
N LEU A 68 -10.77 16.33 3.14
CA LEU A 68 -10.04 17.52 2.72
C LEU A 68 -10.87 18.46 1.81
N GLY A 69 -12.10 18.08 1.47
CA GLY A 69 -13.00 18.88 0.62
C GLY A 69 -12.59 18.93 -0.85
N ILE A 70 -11.81 17.96 -1.31
CA ILE A 70 -11.33 17.89 -2.70
C ILE A 70 -12.49 17.70 -3.68
N GLY A 71 -12.46 18.46 -4.78
CA GLY A 71 -13.49 18.43 -5.81
C GLY A 71 -13.08 19.11 -7.12
N PRO A 72 -14.06 19.43 -8.01
CA PRO A 72 -13.80 20.04 -9.30
C PRO A 72 -12.99 21.35 -9.21
N GLY A 73 -11.94 21.46 -10.02
CA GLY A 73 -11.03 22.60 -10.05
C GLY A 73 -9.81 22.46 -9.14
N ASP A 74 -9.79 21.49 -8.22
CA ASP A 74 -8.64 21.19 -7.39
C ASP A 74 -7.66 20.24 -8.10
N GLU A 75 -6.40 20.30 -7.70
CA GLU A 75 -5.33 19.41 -8.14
C GLU A 75 -4.84 18.57 -6.94
N VAL A 76 -4.61 17.28 -7.18
CA VAL A 76 -3.95 16.38 -6.24
C VAL A 76 -2.71 15.82 -6.92
N VAL A 77 -1.52 16.09 -6.35
CA VAL A 77 -0.28 15.48 -6.88
C VAL A 77 -0.22 14.02 -6.40
N VAL A 78 -0.04 13.10 -7.33
CA VAL A 78 0.01 11.65 -7.08
C VAL A 78 1.27 11.05 -7.69
N SER A 79 1.81 10.00 -7.08
CA SER A 79 2.91 9.22 -7.68
C SER A 79 2.44 8.57 -8.97
N ASP A 80 3.24 8.68 -10.03
CA ASP A 80 2.93 8.03 -11.31
C ASP A 80 3.24 6.52 -11.28
N PHE A 81 4.21 6.07 -10.49
CA PHE A 81 4.53 4.65 -10.33
C PHE A 81 3.72 4.07 -9.17
N SER A 82 2.48 3.64 -9.44
CA SER A 82 1.53 3.22 -8.43
C SER A 82 0.50 2.22 -8.96
N PHE A 83 -0.49 1.89 -8.10
CA PHE A 83 -1.70 1.18 -8.47
C PHE A 83 -2.81 2.21 -8.85
N PRO A 84 -3.69 1.92 -9.82
CA PRO A 84 -4.70 2.88 -10.30
C PRO A 84 -5.59 3.50 -9.23
N ALA A 85 -5.79 2.86 -8.07
CA ALA A 85 -6.60 3.39 -6.98
C ALA A 85 -6.19 4.81 -6.58
N THR A 86 -4.86 5.09 -6.52
CA THR A 86 -4.30 6.38 -6.14
C THR A 86 -4.81 7.54 -7.01
N ALA A 87 -4.91 7.33 -8.34
CA ALA A 87 -5.42 8.35 -9.26
C ALA A 87 -6.95 8.29 -9.46
N ASN A 88 -7.53 7.07 -9.43
CA ASN A 88 -8.97 6.89 -9.65
C ASN A 88 -9.82 7.65 -8.63
N VAL A 89 -9.40 7.69 -7.36
CA VAL A 89 -10.15 8.40 -6.31
C VAL A 89 -10.14 9.92 -6.48
N VAL A 90 -9.11 10.45 -7.11
CA VAL A 90 -9.02 11.88 -7.48
C VAL A 90 -9.99 12.18 -8.62
N GLU A 91 -9.97 11.37 -9.67
CA GLU A 91 -10.89 11.46 -10.81
C GLU A 91 -12.37 11.35 -10.39
N ASP A 92 -12.68 10.39 -9.52
CA ASP A 92 -14.05 10.17 -9.05
C ASP A 92 -14.64 11.39 -8.33
N LEU A 93 -13.79 12.21 -7.72
CA LEU A 93 -14.20 13.46 -7.07
C LEU A 93 -14.26 14.66 -8.03
N GLY A 94 -13.94 14.47 -9.32
CA GLY A 94 -13.88 15.53 -10.31
C GLY A 94 -12.67 16.45 -10.19
N ALA A 95 -11.69 16.10 -9.35
CA ALA A 95 -10.42 16.79 -9.23
C ALA A 95 -9.41 16.29 -10.30
N THR A 96 -8.32 17.00 -10.46
CA THR A 96 -7.30 16.66 -11.46
C THR A 96 -6.11 15.95 -10.80
N PRO A 97 -5.82 14.67 -11.13
CA PRO A 97 -4.57 14.04 -10.71
C PRO A 97 -3.39 14.65 -11.48
N VAL A 98 -2.38 15.12 -10.77
CA VAL A 98 -1.11 15.61 -11.32
C VAL A 98 -0.05 14.54 -11.08
N PHE A 99 0.37 13.86 -12.13
CA PHE A 99 1.29 12.72 -12.02
C PHE A 99 2.72 13.17 -11.82
N ALA A 100 3.33 12.81 -10.69
CA ALA A 100 4.72 13.07 -10.37
C ALA A 100 5.60 11.89 -10.75
N ASP A 101 6.67 12.14 -11.52
CA ASP A 101 7.68 11.13 -11.82
C ASP A 101 8.44 10.70 -10.54
N VAL A 102 9.06 9.55 -10.58
CA VAL A 102 9.72 8.91 -9.45
C VAL A 102 11.22 8.73 -9.68
N SER A 103 11.97 8.50 -8.61
CA SER A 103 13.38 8.09 -8.67
C SER A 103 13.49 6.66 -9.22
N LEU A 104 14.50 6.40 -10.05
CA LEU A 104 14.84 5.03 -10.50
C LEU A 104 15.45 4.18 -9.39
N ASP A 105 15.88 4.78 -8.28
CA ASP A 105 16.50 4.09 -7.15
C ASP A 105 15.45 3.65 -6.14
N THR A 106 14.74 4.59 -5.53
CA THR A 106 13.75 4.31 -4.47
C THR A 106 12.35 4.01 -5.01
N TYR A 107 12.06 4.35 -6.27
CA TYR A 107 10.77 4.30 -6.94
C TYR A 107 9.73 5.27 -6.36
N ASN A 108 10.18 6.19 -5.52
CA ASN A 108 9.35 7.20 -4.86
C ASN A 108 9.55 8.59 -5.47
N VAL A 109 8.53 9.42 -5.33
CA VAL A 109 8.58 10.84 -5.68
C VAL A 109 9.63 11.55 -4.82
N GLN A 110 10.43 12.43 -5.44
CA GLN A 110 11.45 13.22 -4.75
C GLN A 110 10.94 14.65 -4.47
N PRO A 111 11.45 15.33 -3.43
CA PRO A 111 11.03 16.69 -3.09
C PRO A 111 11.15 17.69 -4.24
N GLU A 112 12.22 17.58 -5.05
CA GLU A 112 12.47 18.47 -6.19
C GLU A 112 11.39 18.28 -7.26
N THR A 113 11.06 17.02 -7.58
CA THR A 113 9.98 16.68 -8.53
C THR A 113 8.63 17.19 -8.03
N LEU A 114 8.31 16.92 -6.76
CA LEU A 114 7.08 17.40 -6.16
C LEU A 114 7.00 18.93 -6.17
N GLY A 115 8.07 19.62 -5.73
CA GLY A 115 8.11 21.08 -5.63
C GLY A 115 7.83 21.79 -6.95
N ALA A 116 8.29 21.22 -8.07
CA ALA A 116 8.08 21.74 -9.42
C ALA A 116 6.62 21.61 -9.93
N LEU A 117 5.84 20.69 -9.35
CA LEU A 117 4.46 20.41 -9.74
C LEU A 117 3.42 21.17 -8.91
N LEU A 118 3.80 21.77 -7.79
CA LEU A 118 2.86 22.46 -6.89
C LEU A 118 2.36 23.76 -7.52
N THR A 119 1.04 23.93 -7.56
CA THR A 119 0.35 25.13 -8.05
C THR A 119 -0.60 25.67 -6.98
N PRO A 120 -1.17 26.88 -7.15
CA PRO A 120 -2.24 27.36 -6.23
C PRO A 120 -3.49 26.49 -6.18
N ARG A 121 -3.69 25.59 -7.15
CA ARG A 121 -4.80 24.62 -7.19
C ARG A 121 -4.48 23.32 -6.46
N THR A 122 -3.21 23.08 -6.13
CA THR A 122 -2.80 21.87 -5.37
C THR A 122 -3.40 21.91 -3.97
N LYS A 123 -4.32 20.99 -3.68
CA LYS A 123 -5.02 20.90 -2.40
C LYS A 123 -4.55 19.73 -1.53
N ALA A 124 -3.91 18.74 -2.12
CA ALA A 124 -3.31 17.62 -1.40
C ALA A 124 -2.16 17.03 -2.22
N VAL A 125 -1.26 16.34 -1.52
CA VAL A 125 -0.25 15.44 -2.10
C VAL A 125 -0.56 14.04 -1.61
N MET A 126 -0.50 13.06 -2.49
CA MET A 126 -0.64 11.65 -2.17
C MET A 126 0.69 10.94 -2.46
N PHE A 127 1.49 10.73 -1.43
CA PHE A 127 2.74 9.99 -1.52
C PHE A 127 2.46 8.50 -1.44
N VAL A 128 3.03 7.73 -2.33
CA VAL A 128 2.91 6.27 -2.36
C VAL A 128 4.21 5.67 -1.85
N ASP A 129 4.14 4.83 -0.84
CA ASP A 129 5.27 4.00 -0.40
C ASP A 129 5.46 2.87 -1.40
N ALA A 130 6.18 3.14 -2.50
CA ALA A 130 6.26 2.23 -3.63
C ALA A 130 6.75 0.84 -3.20
N LEU A 131 5.87 -0.16 -3.36
CA LEU A 131 6.13 -1.57 -3.03
C LEU A 131 6.47 -1.83 -1.55
N GLY A 132 6.16 -0.85 -0.68
CA GLY A 132 6.37 -0.91 0.77
C GLY A 132 7.59 -0.12 1.28
N ASN A 133 8.27 0.62 0.41
CA ASN A 133 9.46 1.41 0.72
C ASN A 133 9.09 2.88 0.97
N PRO A 134 9.18 3.40 2.21
CA PRO A 134 8.85 4.80 2.54
C PRO A 134 10.01 5.78 2.33
N SER A 135 11.10 5.39 1.67
CA SER A 135 12.27 6.25 1.50
C SER A 135 11.89 7.63 0.94
N GLY A 136 12.13 8.68 1.71
CA GLY A 136 11.84 10.07 1.35
C GLY A 136 10.53 10.63 1.90
N LEU A 137 9.71 9.84 2.59
CA LEU A 137 8.42 10.28 3.13
C LEU A 137 8.54 11.48 4.10
N HIS A 138 9.56 11.49 4.98
CA HIS A 138 9.79 12.63 5.87
C HIS A 138 10.10 13.91 5.10
N ALA A 139 10.97 13.85 4.09
CA ALA A 139 11.32 15.02 3.28
C ALA A 139 10.08 15.56 2.51
N ILE A 140 9.24 14.67 1.99
CA ILE A 140 7.96 15.05 1.36
C ILE A 140 7.01 15.66 2.39
N SER A 141 6.91 15.09 3.60
CA SER A 141 6.10 15.63 4.69
C SER A 141 6.53 17.04 5.11
N GLU A 142 7.83 17.29 5.21
CA GLU A 142 8.38 18.62 5.51
C GLU A 142 8.07 19.63 4.41
N LEU A 143 8.25 19.24 3.14
CA LEU A 143 7.90 20.10 2.01
C LEU A 143 6.41 20.45 2.01
N CYS A 144 5.52 19.46 2.16
CA CYS A 144 4.07 19.67 2.23
C CYS A 144 3.69 20.61 3.38
N ARG A 145 4.25 20.38 4.58
CA ARG A 145 4.03 21.23 5.75
C ARG A 145 4.48 22.67 5.52
N SER A 146 5.65 22.87 4.89
CA SER A 146 6.19 24.21 4.57
C SER A 146 5.30 24.99 3.58
N ARG A 147 4.47 24.28 2.81
CA ARG A 147 3.55 24.83 1.82
C ARG A 147 2.09 24.89 2.31
N GLY A 148 1.82 24.37 3.52
CA GLY A 148 0.46 24.27 4.06
C GLY A 148 -0.46 23.34 3.26
N ILE A 149 0.12 22.33 2.59
CA ILE A 149 -0.61 21.35 1.77
C ILE A 149 -0.69 20.04 2.55
N PRO A 150 -1.89 19.48 2.79
CA PRO A 150 -2.04 18.19 3.45
C PRO A 150 -1.37 17.04 2.68
N LEU A 151 -0.69 16.15 3.42
CA LEU A 151 -0.08 14.94 2.90
C LEU A 151 -0.93 13.72 3.24
N ILE A 152 -1.32 12.97 2.21
CA ILE A 152 -1.89 11.63 2.34
C ILE A 152 -0.79 10.62 1.99
N GLU A 153 -0.48 9.70 2.90
CA GLU A 153 0.39 8.55 2.66
C GLU A 153 -0.46 7.39 2.15
N ASP A 154 -0.28 6.99 0.90
CA ASP A 154 -0.79 5.72 0.39
C ASP A 154 0.17 4.61 0.81
N ALA A 155 0.00 4.17 2.05
CA ALA A 155 0.74 3.09 2.68
C ALA A 155 0.10 1.71 2.42
N ALA A 156 -0.64 1.56 1.32
CA ALA A 156 -1.31 0.30 0.99
C ALA A 156 -0.34 -0.89 0.92
N CYS A 157 0.94 -0.62 0.74
CA CYS A 157 2.02 -1.62 0.71
C CYS A 157 2.97 -1.54 1.92
N ALA A 158 2.83 -0.58 2.84
CA ALA A 158 3.90 -0.21 3.75
C ALA A 158 3.66 -0.51 5.24
N ILE A 159 2.63 -1.31 5.57
CA ILE A 159 2.41 -1.69 6.97
C ILE A 159 3.66 -2.33 7.59
N GLY A 160 4.14 -1.75 8.69
CA GLY A 160 5.34 -2.19 9.40
C GLY A 160 6.66 -1.64 8.85
N SER A 161 6.66 -0.96 7.69
CA SER A 161 7.78 -0.14 7.26
C SER A 161 7.93 1.10 8.16
N ALA A 162 9.13 1.66 8.20
CA ALA A 162 9.43 2.85 8.99
C ALA A 162 10.54 3.66 8.31
N GLU A 163 10.52 4.98 8.49
CA GLU A 163 11.62 5.89 8.13
C GLU A 163 12.02 6.69 9.37
N SER A 164 13.31 6.83 9.63
CA SER A 164 13.88 7.55 10.79
C SER A 164 13.24 7.13 12.12
N GLY A 165 12.98 5.84 12.30
CA GLY A 165 12.40 5.26 13.50
C GLY A 165 10.88 5.47 13.69
N ARG A 166 10.20 6.17 12.79
CA ARG A 166 8.74 6.32 12.78
C ARG A 166 8.10 5.37 11.76
N ARG A 167 7.08 4.62 12.18
CA ARG A 167 6.37 3.69 11.29
C ARG A 167 5.45 4.44 10.31
N CYS A 168 5.33 3.89 9.10
CA CYS A 168 4.25 4.24 8.18
C CYS A 168 2.91 4.16 8.91
N GLY A 169 2.07 5.16 8.72
CA GLY A 169 0.86 5.34 9.52
C GLY A 169 0.93 6.46 10.56
N SER A 170 2.13 7.01 10.85
CA SER A 170 2.30 8.09 11.83
C SER A 170 3.15 9.26 11.33
N ILE A 171 3.54 9.27 10.04
CA ILE A 171 4.45 10.28 9.48
C ILE A 171 3.67 11.39 8.75
N ALA A 172 2.71 11.00 7.91
CA ALA A 172 1.86 11.92 7.17
C ALA A 172 0.67 12.43 7.99
N ASP A 173 -0.06 13.41 7.46
CA ASP A 173 -1.27 13.95 8.10
C ASP A 173 -2.42 12.92 8.12
N LEU A 174 -2.53 12.14 7.02
CA LEU A 174 -3.45 11.03 6.83
C LEU A 174 -2.68 9.86 6.21
N THR A 175 -2.90 8.66 6.69
CA THR A 175 -2.31 7.45 6.08
C THR A 175 -3.39 6.43 5.77
N CYS A 176 -3.30 5.78 4.61
CA CYS A 176 -4.23 4.73 4.18
C CYS A 176 -3.52 3.38 4.08
N LEU A 177 -3.99 2.39 4.83
CA LEU A 177 -3.49 1.01 4.87
C LEU A 177 -4.42 0.06 4.12
N SER A 178 -3.86 -1.01 3.55
CA SER A 178 -4.60 -2.06 2.84
C SER A 178 -4.42 -3.42 3.48
N PHE A 179 -5.52 -4.18 3.54
CA PHE A 179 -5.54 -5.59 3.97
C PHE A 179 -6.05 -6.52 2.87
N HIS A 180 -5.81 -6.13 1.60
CA HIS A 180 -6.12 -6.94 0.42
C HIS A 180 -5.31 -8.26 0.45
N PRO A 181 -5.78 -9.37 -0.18
CA PRO A 181 -5.11 -10.69 -0.17
C PRO A 181 -3.63 -10.70 -0.59
N ARG A 182 -3.18 -9.72 -1.36
CA ARG A 182 -1.77 -9.58 -1.76
C ARG A 182 -0.91 -8.80 -0.77
N LYS A 183 -1.44 -8.39 0.39
CA LYS A 183 -0.70 -7.61 1.38
C LYS A 183 -0.15 -8.49 2.51
N LEU A 184 0.81 -7.96 3.27
CA LEU A 184 1.41 -8.69 4.41
C LEU A 184 0.39 -9.02 5.48
N ILE A 185 -0.58 -8.15 5.73
CA ILE A 185 -1.79 -8.45 6.47
C ILE A 185 -2.92 -8.64 5.46
N ASN A 186 -3.50 -9.81 5.45
CA ASN A 186 -4.59 -10.20 4.56
C ASN A 186 -5.85 -10.49 5.37
N THR A 187 -6.92 -9.76 5.07
CA THR A 187 -8.24 -10.00 5.67
C THR A 187 -9.32 -10.35 4.63
N GLY A 188 -8.90 -10.76 3.41
CA GLY A 188 -9.78 -10.92 2.25
C GLY A 188 -9.98 -9.58 1.53
N GLU A 189 -10.60 -8.63 2.15
CA GLU A 189 -10.62 -7.21 1.83
C GLU A 189 -10.53 -6.43 3.14
N GLY A 190 -10.15 -5.16 3.08
CA GLY A 190 -10.05 -4.30 4.25
C GLY A 190 -9.03 -3.19 4.07
N GLY A 191 -9.09 -2.23 4.98
CA GLY A 191 -8.16 -1.12 5.05
C GLY A 191 -8.31 -0.36 6.36
N ALA A 192 -7.47 0.64 6.53
CA ALA A 192 -7.58 1.56 7.65
C ALA A 192 -7.09 2.95 7.25
N ILE A 193 -7.55 3.96 8.00
CA ILE A 193 -7.07 5.34 7.95
C ILE A 193 -6.46 5.67 9.29
N SER A 194 -5.25 6.22 9.33
CA SER A 194 -4.67 6.78 10.55
C SER A 194 -4.45 8.28 10.44
N THR A 195 -4.54 8.98 11.58
CA THR A 195 -4.27 10.41 11.71
C THR A 195 -4.02 10.77 13.16
N ASP A 196 -3.27 11.85 13.40
CA ASP A 196 -3.08 12.44 14.72
C ASP A 196 -4.02 13.67 14.96
N ASN A 197 -4.79 14.06 13.95
CA ASN A 197 -5.69 15.22 14.01
C ASN A 197 -7.04 14.87 14.64
N ASP A 198 -7.38 15.54 15.75
CA ASP A 198 -8.59 15.28 16.53
C ASP A 198 -9.90 15.59 15.78
N GLU A 199 -9.91 16.65 14.98
CA GLU A 199 -11.11 17.05 14.21
C GLU A 199 -11.35 16.06 13.06
N TRP A 200 -10.30 15.65 12.38
CA TRP A 200 -10.38 14.67 11.31
C TRP A 200 -10.80 13.29 11.83
N ALA A 201 -10.29 12.88 12.99
CA ALA A 201 -10.70 11.62 13.62
C ALA A 201 -12.21 11.62 13.93
N GLN A 202 -12.74 12.71 14.51
CA GLN A 202 -14.16 12.83 14.78
C GLN A 202 -15.01 12.83 13.49
N TRP A 203 -14.52 13.47 12.44
CA TRP A 203 -15.18 13.46 11.13
C TRP A 203 -15.21 12.05 10.53
N LEU A 204 -14.10 11.31 10.61
CA LEU A 204 -13.97 9.93 10.13
C LEU A 204 -14.92 8.98 10.89
N ASP A 205 -15.02 9.11 12.22
CA ASP A 205 -15.98 8.33 13.05
C ASP A 205 -17.41 8.46 12.53
N LEU A 206 -17.82 9.68 12.18
CA LEU A 206 -19.14 9.94 11.63
C LEU A 206 -19.31 9.37 10.22
N LYS A 207 -18.34 9.64 9.33
CA LYS A 207 -18.49 9.36 7.90
C LYS A 207 -18.39 7.86 7.59
N LEU A 208 -17.59 7.11 8.31
CA LEU A 208 -17.46 5.67 8.13
C LEU A 208 -18.65 4.89 8.72
N ALA A 209 -19.51 5.55 9.50
CA ALA A 209 -20.64 4.94 10.22
C ALA A 209 -22.00 5.61 9.92
N HIS A 210 -22.29 5.95 8.67
CA HIS A 210 -23.55 6.57 8.21
C HIS A 210 -23.87 7.95 8.83
N GLY A 211 -22.93 8.64 9.46
CA GLY A 211 -23.18 9.90 10.16
C GLY A 211 -23.86 9.74 11.50
N ALA A 212 -23.83 8.55 12.10
CA ALA A 212 -24.43 8.28 13.41
C ALA A 212 -23.54 8.78 14.55
N LYS A 213 -24.11 9.48 15.53
CA LYS A 213 -23.43 9.91 16.76
C LYS A 213 -24.38 9.78 17.96
N GLY A 214 -24.12 8.74 18.77
CA GLY A 214 -24.94 8.49 19.97
C GLY A 214 -26.36 8.01 19.67
N MET A 215 -27.27 8.21 20.63
CA MET A 215 -28.66 7.72 20.60
C MET A 215 -29.64 8.90 20.66
N LYS A 216 -30.73 8.76 19.91
CA LYS A 216 -31.89 9.65 20.00
C LYS A 216 -33.14 8.83 20.29
N GLY A 217 -33.58 8.86 21.53
CA GLY A 217 -34.59 7.94 22.01
C GLY A 217 -34.08 6.50 22.02
N VAL A 218 -34.80 5.60 21.37
CA VAL A 218 -34.46 4.18 21.27
C VAL A 218 -33.59 3.84 20.03
N GLY A 219 -33.28 4.80 19.17
CA GLY A 219 -32.54 4.63 17.93
C GLY A 219 -31.26 5.44 17.88
N LEU A 220 -30.47 5.22 16.81
CA LEU A 220 -29.28 6.02 16.53
C LEU A 220 -29.66 7.47 16.15
N ASP A 221 -28.83 8.42 16.57
CA ASP A 221 -28.92 9.81 16.10
C ASP A 221 -28.02 10.00 14.88
N PHE A 222 -28.60 10.34 13.73
CA PHE A 222 -27.87 10.63 12.49
C PHE A 222 -27.69 12.15 12.38
N VAL A 223 -26.54 12.63 12.85
CA VAL A 223 -26.21 14.07 12.87
C VAL A 223 -25.63 14.58 11.55
N GLY A 224 -25.45 13.71 10.57
CA GLY A 224 -24.96 14.02 9.24
C GLY A 224 -25.13 12.83 8.29
N TYR A 225 -24.68 12.99 7.04
CA TYR A 225 -24.57 11.86 6.12
C TYR A 225 -23.23 11.11 6.31
N GLY A 226 -23.20 9.85 5.92
CA GLY A 226 -22.00 9.02 5.94
C GLY A 226 -22.17 7.76 5.12
N TYR A 227 -21.21 6.84 5.21
CA TYR A 227 -21.07 5.66 4.38
C TYR A 227 -21.07 4.39 5.22
N ASN A 228 -21.23 3.24 4.56
CA ASN A 228 -21.02 1.93 5.16
C ASN A 228 -19.65 1.38 4.74
N PHE A 229 -18.58 1.91 5.31
CA PHE A 229 -17.21 1.45 5.03
C PHE A 229 -16.58 0.76 6.25
N ARG A 230 -17.37 -0.06 6.95
CA ARG A 230 -16.96 -0.77 8.16
C ARG A 230 -16.26 -2.09 7.85
N LEU A 231 -15.21 -2.40 8.61
CA LEU A 231 -14.59 -3.73 8.63
C LEU A 231 -15.44 -4.70 9.45
N PRO A 232 -15.75 -5.92 8.99
CA PRO A 232 -16.41 -6.97 9.78
C PRO A 232 -15.52 -7.61 10.83
N GLU A 233 -16.13 -8.26 11.84
CA GLU A 233 -15.43 -8.96 12.94
C GLU A 233 -14.50 -10.07 12.44
N LEU A 234 -14.94 -10.92 11.50
CA LEU A 234 -14.12 -11.99 10.98
C LEU A 234 -12.82 -11.47 10.33
N GLN A 235 -12.91 -10.38 9.59
CA GLN A 235 -11.75 -9.74 9.00
C GLN A 235 -10.84 -9.13 10.06
N ALA A 236 -11.40 -8.52 11.11
CA ALA A 236 -10.63 -7.97 12.21
C ALA A 236 -9.83 -9.06 12.97
N ILE A 237 -10.44 -10.23 13.21
CA ILE A 237 -9.75 -11.40 13.79
C ILE A 237 -8.53 -11.77 12.95
N MET A 238 -8.71 -11.93 11.63
CA MET A 238 -7.60 -12.25 10.72
C MET A 238 -6.49 -11.21 10.78
N GLY A 239 -6.85 -9.92 10.78
CA GLY A 239 -5.89 -8.81 10.87
C GLY A 239 -5.08 -8.84 12.15
N ARG A 240 -5.73 -9.04 13.31
CA ARG A 240 -5.09 -9.11 14.63
C ARG A 240 -4.06 -10.24 14.74
N LYS A 241 -4.40 -11.45 14.28
CA LYS A 241 -3.49 -12.60 14.31
C LYS A 241 -2.21 -12.34 13.52
N GLN A 242 -2.34 -11.73 12.35
CA GLN A 242 -1.19 -11.41 11.49
C GLN A 242 -0.40 -10.20 12.02
N LEU A 243 -1.06 -9.18 12.57
CA LEU A 243 -0.40 -8.02 13.16
C LEU A 243 0.52 -8.43 14.32
N ALA A 244 0.09 -9.38 15.16
CA ALA A 244 0.87 -9.86 16.30
C ALA A 244 2.21 -10.50 15.91
N GLN A 245 2.34 -11.01 14.69
CA GLN A 245 3.57 -11.65 14.18
C GLN A 245 4.27 -10.84 13.07
N LEU A 246 3.77 -9.63 12.75
CA LEU A 246 4.18 -8.89 11.56
C LEU A 246 5.68 -8.53 11.57
N ASP A 247 6.24 -8.11 12.70
CA ASP A 247 7.66 -7.78 12.80
C ASP A 247 8.55 -8.99 12.48
N ALA A 248 8.21 -10.18 12.98
CA ALA A 248 8.93 -11.41 12.66
C ALA A 248 8.78 -11.82 11.18
N ILE A 249 7.61 -11.57 10.57
CA ILE A 249 7.40 -11.78 9.13
C ILE A 249 8.33 -10.85 8.34
N ILE A 250 8.38 -9.57 8.69
CA ILE A 250 9.24 -8.58 8.04
C ILE A 250 10.71 -8.97 8.12
N ASP A 251 11.18 -9.44 9.27
CA ASP A 251 12.58 -9.84 9.44
C ASP A 251 12.93 -11.03 8.53
N ARG A 252 12.06 -12.05 8.45
CA ARG A 252 12.25 -13.19 7.51
C ARG A 252 12.25 -12.74 6.05
N ARG A 253 11.37 -11.81 5.67
CA ARG A 253 11.33 -11.27 4.29
C ARG A 253 12.58 -10.46 3.95
N ASN A 254 13.14 -9.72 4.88
CA ASN A 254 14.42 -9.05 4.67
C ASN A 254 15.57 -10.05 4.50
N ALA A 255 15.62 -11.12 5.28
CA ALA A 255 16.60 -12.19 5.08
C ALA A 255 16.46 -12.84 3.68
N GLN A 256 15.21 -13.07 3.22
CA GLN A 256 14.98 -13.55 1.84
C GLN A 256 15.43 -12.53 0.79
N ARG A 257 15.19 -11.23 1.03
CA ARG A 257 15.64 -10.14 0.14
C ARG A 257 17.17 -10.14 0.00
N ASP A 258 17.89 -10.25 1.10
CA ASP A 258 19.35 -10.27 1.09
C ASP A 258 19.90 -11.49 0.33
N ALA A 259 19.26 -12.66 0.49
CA ALA A 259 19.61 -13.86 -0.27
C ALA A 259 19.35 -13.69 -1.79
N TYR A 260 18.20 -13.09 -2.17
CA TYR A 260 17.93 -12.76 -3.57
C TYR A 260 18.93 -11.75 -4.14
N ILE A 261 19.26 -10.69 -3.41
CA ILE A 261 20.24 -9.70 -3.84
C ILE A 261 21.58 -10.38 -4.09
N SER A 262 22.04 -11.22 -3.16
CA SER A 262 23.30 -11.97 -3.30
C SER A 262 23.33 -12.86 -4.55
N ALA A 263 22.22 -13.52 -4.85
CA ALA A 263 22.14 -14.45 -5.99
C ALA A 263 21.93 -13.73 -7.34
N LEU A 264 21.13 -12.67 -7.37
CA LEU A 264 20.68 -12.04 -8.62
C LEU A 264 21.53 -10.85 -9.06
N SER A 265 22.23 -10.15 -8.14
CA SER A 265 23.13 -9.04 -8.55
C SER A 265 24.23 -9.46 -9.51
N PRO A 266 24.89 -10.64 -9.36
CA PRO A 266 25.85 -11.12 -10.36
C PRO A 266 25.25 -11.40 -11.74
N MET A 267 23.92 -11.59 -11.82
CA MET A 267 23.17 -11.77 -13.06
C MET A 267 22.72 -10.44 -13.69
N GLY A 268 23.04 -9.28 -13.04
CA GLY A 268 22.72 -7.95 -13.52
C GLY A 268 21.35 -7.41 -13.06
N PHE A 269 20.64 -8.09 -12.14
CA PHE A 269 19.42 -7.55 -11.54
C PHE A 269 19.75 -6.46 -10.53
N VAL A 270 18.90 -5.42 -10.46
CA VAL A 270 19.07 -4.31 -9.53
C VAL A 270 17.87 -4.28 -8.59
N ALA A 271 18.13 -4.41 -7.29
CA ALA A 271 17.10 -4.30 -6.26
C ALA A 271 16.68 -2.83 -6.08
N GLN A 272 15.42 -2.59 -5.66
CA GLN A 272 14.98 -1.27 -5.20
C GLN A 272 15.89 -0.79 -4.07
N ALA A 273 16.44 0.42 -4.20
CA ALA A 273 17.25 1.04 -3.16
C ALA A 273 16.37 1.47 -1.98
N VAL A 274 16.92 1.33 -0.79
CA VAL A 274 16.28 1.69 0.48
C VAL A 274 17.24 2.61 1.23
N ASN A 275 16.74 3.75 1.71
CA ASN A 275 17.56 4.68 2.48
C ASN A 275 18.07 4.01 3.78
N PRO A 276 19.26 4.40 4.30
CA PRO A 276 19.85 3.73 5.46
C PRO A 276 19.02 3.80 6.75
N ASP A 277 18.15 4.80 6.88
CA ASP A 277 17.29 5.02 8.03
C ASP A 277 15.89 4.42 7.89
N VAL A 278 15.69 3.61 6.83
CA VAL A 278 14.41 2.95 6.53
C VAL A 278 14.45 1.49 6.97
N ARG A 279 13.44 1.08 7.74
CA ARG A 279 13.05 -0.31 7.91
C ARG A 279 12.05 -0.66 6.82
N TYR A 280 12.44 -1.51 5.88
CA TYR A 280 11.63 -1.91 4.75
C TYR A 280 10.86 -3.21 5.05
N ASN A 281 9.55 -3.24 4.80
CA ASN A 281 8.73 -4.43 5.05
C ASN A 281 8.82 -5.50 3.95
N VAL A 282 9.44 -5.15 2.81
CA VAL A 282 9.53 -6.04 1.64
C VAL A 282 8.16 -6.56 1.20
N GLN A 283 7.17 -5.67 1.09
CA GLN A 283 5.83 -6.05 0.59
C GLN A 283 5.91 -6.76 -0.77
N SER A 284 6.81 -6.33 -1.63
CA SER A 284 7.09 -6.95 -2.92
C SER A 284 8.58 -7.21 -3.07
N MET A 285 8.94 -8.42 -3.46
CA MET A 285 10.32 -8.80 -3.79
C MET A 285 10.62 -8.35 -5.22
N VAL A 286 10.98 -7.08 -5.39
CA VAL A 286 11.07 -6.42 -6.70
C VAL A 286 12.52 -6.17 -7.11
N PHE A 287 12.79 -6.39 -8.41
CA PHE A 287 14.07 -6.11 -9.04
C PHE A 287 13.86 -5.47 -10.42
N GLN A 288 14.76 -4.61 -10.86
CA GLN A 288 14.89 -4.29 -12.28
C GLN A 288 15.63 -5.44 -12.97
N VAL A 289 15.13 -5.89 -14.11
CA VAL A 289 15.79 -6.93 -14.92
C VAL A 289 17.08 -6.38 -15.55
N PRO A 290 18.07 -7.23 -15.91
CA PRO A 290 19.28 -6.79 -16.56
C PRO A 290 19.01 -6.00 -17.84
N GLY A 291 19.81 -4.96 -18.09
CA GLY A 291 19.64 -4.11 -19.27
C GLY A 291 19.66 -4.93 -20.58
N GLY A 292 18.72 -4.61 -21.47
CA GLY A 292 18.57 -5.29 -22.77
C GLY A 292 17.75 -6.59 -22.70
N ARG A 293 17.29 -7.02 -21.54
CA ARG A 293 16.42 -8.21 -21.41
C ARG A 293 14.94 -7.83 -21.44
N ASP A 294 14.15 -8.65 -22.12
CA ASP A 294 12.69 -8.52 -22.14
C ASP A 294 12.09 -9.08 -20.83
N ARG A 295 11.55 -8.18 -19.97
CA ARG A 295 10.91 -8.51 -18.71
C ARG A 295 9.67 -9.40 -18.89
N ASP A 296 8.84 -9.15 -19.91
CA ASP A 296 7.60 -9.91 -20.13
C ASP A 296 7.90 -11.31 -20.65
N ALA A 297 8.94 -11.45 -21.49
CA ALA A 297 9.46 -12.75 -21.89
C ALA A 297 10.00 -13.53 -20.67
N LEU A 298 10.71 -12.87 -19.76
CA LEU A 298 11.20 -13.50 -18.52
C LEU A 298 10.04 -13.99 -17.64
N ILE A 299 8.99 -13.17 -17.42
CA ILE A 299 7.80 -13.59 -16.66
C ILE A 299 7.14 -14.81 -17.32
N SER A 300 7.03 -14.82 -18.65
CA SER A 300 6.42 -15.91 -19.39
C SER A 300 7.23 -17.22 -19.27
N ALA A 301 8.56 -17.13 -19.34
CA ALA A 301 9.45 -18.28 -19.17
C ALA A 301 9.37 -18.84 -17.73
N LEU A 302 9.41 -17.97 -16.71
CA LEU A 302 9.25 -18.39 -15.31
C LEU A 302 7.91 -19.09 -15.07
N LYS A 303 6.83 -18.57 -15.63
CA LYS A 303 5.50 -19.21 -15.54
C LYS A 303 5.50 -20.60 -16.17
N SER A 304 6.20 -20.79 -17.30
CA SER A 304 6.33 -22.10 -17.93
C SER A 304 7.13 -23.09 -17.08
N ASP A 305 8.09 -22.59 -16.28
CA ASP A 305 8.87 -23.36 -15.30
C ASP A 305 8.13 -23.56 -13.97
N GLY A 306 6.85 -23.11 -13.85
CA GLY A 306 6.03 -23.23 -12.64
C GLY A 306 6.38 -22.21 -11.55
N VAL A 307 7.01 -21.10 -11.89
CA VAL A 307 7.31 -19.99 -10.96
C VAL A 307 6.43 -18.79 -11.30
N GLU A 308 5.59 -18.38 -10.36
CA GLU A 308 4.78 -17.17 -10.52
C GLU A 308 5.63 -15.91 -10.39
N ALA A 309 5.51 -15.00 -11.34
CA ALA A 309 6.12 -13.68 -11.30
C ALA A 309 5.18 -12.66 -11.95
N THR A 310 5.37 -11.38 -11.64
CA THR A 310 4.56 -10.30 -12.23
C THR A 310 5.40 -9.02 -12.37
N LEU A 311 4.87 -8.01 -13.04
CA LEU A 311 5.49 -6.69 -13.07
C LEU A 311 5.54 -6.07 -11.65
N GLY A 312 6.37 -5.05 -11.44
CA GLY A 312 6.43 -4.30 -10.17
C GLY A 312 5.11 -3.59 -9.88
N THR A 313 4.86 -2.48 -10.55
CA THR A 313 3.58 -1.78 -10.59
C THR A 313 3.47 -0.95 -11.88
N TYR A 314 2.50 -0.05 -12.00
CA TYR A 314 2.12 0.64 -13.22
C TYR A 314 2.62 2.09 -13.26
N ALA A 315 3.01 2.59 -14.43
CA ALA A 315 3.08 4.01 -14.74
C ALA A 315 1.66 4.48 -15.09
N LEU A 316 0.99 5.14 -14.17
CA LEU A 316 -0.45 5.44 -14.29
C LEU A 316 -0.73 6.33 -15.48
N SER A 317 0.13 7.32 -15.74
CA SER A 317 0.01 8.25 -16.88
C SER A 317 0.06 7.54 -18.23
N GLN A 318 0.63 6.35 -18.32
CA GLN A 318 0.70 5.53 -19.54
C GLN A 318 -0.52 4.62 -19.72
N GLY A 319 -1.34 4.45 -18.68
CA GLY A 319 -2.57 3.68 -18.77
C GLY A 319 -3.55 4.29 -19.78
N SER A 320 -4.20 3.48 -20.61
CA SER A 320 -5.09 3.93 -21.70
C SER A 320 -6.14 4.96 -21.27
N TYR A 321 -6.59 4.89 -20.01
CA TYR A 321 -7.57 5.84 -19.48
C TYR A 321 -6.96 7.22 -19.23
N PHE A 322 -5.76 7.30 -18.62
CA PHE A 322 -5.12 8.56 -18.23
C PHE A 322 -4.31 9.18 -19.37
N ALA A 323 -3.65 8.38 -20.21
CA ALA A 323 -2.80 8.85 -21.30
C ALA A 323 -3.53 9.78 -22.33
N GLY A 324 -4.82 9.54 -22.54
CA GLY A 324 -5.65 10.39 -23.40
C GLY A 324 -6.20 11.64 -22.72
N ARG A 325 -6.05 11.76 -21.39
CA ARG A 325 -6.63 12.86 -20.59
C ARG A 325 -5.58 13.84 -20.09
N TYR A 326 -4.40 13.35 -19.74
CA TYR A 326 -3.34 14.11 -19.09
C TYR A 326 -2.05 14.02 -19.89
N ALA A 327 -1.59 15.16 -20.43
CA ALA A 327 -0.32 15.24 -21.14
C ALA A 327 0.83 15.27 -20.11
N THR A 328 1.37 14.10 -19.80
CA THR A 328 2.47 13.95 -18.84
C THR A 328 3.58 13.09 -19.44
N GLN A 329 4.84 13.49 -19.19
CA GLN A 329 6.02 12.71 -19.54
C GLN A 329 6.77 12.36 -18.26
N ASN A 330 6.59 11.12 -17.80
CA ASN A 330 7.25 10.56 -16.62
C ASN A 330 8.12 9.37 -17.06
N PRO A 331 9.34 9.66 -17.57
CA PRO A 331 10.20 8.63 -18.18
C PRO A 331 10.65 7.57 -17.18
N ASN A 332 10.86 7.94 -15.91
CA ASN A 332 11.31 6.99 -14.90
C ASN A 332 10.19 6.00 -14.52
N ALA A 333 8.98 6.47 -14.28
CA ALA A 333 7.83 5.60 -14.03
C ALA A 333 7.59 4.64 -15.19
N THR A 334 7.66 5.14 -16.43
CA THR A 334 7.52 4.33 -17.65
C THR A 334 8.61 3.27 -17.74
N ARG A 335 9.86 3.64 -17.46
CA ARG A 335 10.99 2.71 -17.45
C ARG A 335 10.82 1.64 -16.36
N LEU A 336 10.46 2.04 -15.14
CA LEU A 336 10.24 1.09 -14.05
C LEU A 336 9.09 0.12 -14.36
N GLN A 337 8.00 0.56 -14.95
CA GLN A 337 6.91 -0.33 -15.39
C GLN A 337 7.41 -1.40 -16.36
N SER A 338 8.29 -1.04 -17.32
CA SER A 338 8.78 -1.97 -18.34
C SER A 338 9.91 -2.88 -17.86
N THR A 339 10.66 -2.48 -16.82
CA THR A 339 11.87 -3.19 -16.39
C THR A 339 11.74 -3.89 -15.03
N THR A 340 10.75 -3.57 -14.22
CA THR A 340 10.63 -4.22 -12.90
C THR A 340 9.88 -5.54 -12.94
N ILE A 341 10.39 -6.52 -12.20
CA ILE A 341 9.78 -7.83 -11.96
C ILE A 341 9.62 -8.06 -10.47
N THR A 342 8.47 -8.60 -10.06
CA THR A 342 8.20 -9.07 -8.70
C THR A 342 8.32 -10.58 -8.65
N LEU A 343 9.15 -11.08 -7.75
CA LEU A 343 9.46 -12.49 -7.54
C LEU A 343 8.74 -13.06 -6.32
N PRO A 344 8.62 -14.39 -6.20
CA PRO A 344 8.05 -15.05 -5.04
C PRO A 344 8.72 -14.64 -3.73
N CYS A 345 7.91 -14.45 -2.67
CA CYS A 345 8.41 -14.17 -1.34
C CYS A 345 7.40 -14.63 -0.29
N HIS A 346 7.63 -15.80 0.32
CA HIS A 346 6.87 -16.37 1.43
C HIS A 346 7.67 -17.52 2.08
N ASP A 347 7.24 -17.98 3.26
CA ASP A 347 8.01 -18.95 4.06
C ASP A 347 8.09 -20.37 3.48
N GLU A 348 7.19 -20.73 2.56
CA GLU A 348 7.13 -22.11 2.00
C GLU A 348 7.90 -22.27 0.68
N MET A 349 8.64 -21.26 0.23
CA MET A 349 9.43 -21.35 -1.02
C MET A 349 10.90 -21.57 -0.75
N GLN A 350 11.60 -22.10 -1.76
CA GLN A 350 13.05 -22.21 -1.79
C GLN A 350 13.61 -21.20 -2.80
N ILE A 351 14.46 -20.29 -2.32
CA ILE A 351 15.04 -19.22 -3.16
C ILE A 351 15.85 -19.81 -4.32
N ASP A 352 16.64 -20.84 -4.05
CA ASP A 352 17.48 -21.50 -5.06
C ASP A 352 16.65 -22.02 -6.24
N GLN A 353 15.44 -22.56 -5.98
CA GLN A 353 14.53 -23.01 -7.05
C GLN A 353 14.14 -21.85 -7.98
N VAL A 354 13.87 -20.68 -7.42
CA VAL A 354 13.50 -19.48 -8.20
C VAL A 354 14.71 -18.94 -8.96
N VAL A 355 15.87 -18.87 -8.30
CA VAL A 355 17.13 -18.39 -8.92
C VAL A 355 17.55 -19.30 -10.08
N ASP A 356 17.48 -20.63 -9.92
CA ASP A 356 17.77 -21.59 -10.98
C ASP A 356 16.80 -21.43 -12.17
N ALA A 357 15.51 -21.21 -11.91
CA ALA A 357 14.51 -20.96 -12.96
C ALA A 357 14.83 -19.65 -13.72
N ILE A 358 15.23 -18.58 -13.01
CA ILE A 358 15.68 -17.33 -13.62
C ILE A 358 16.91 -17.56 -14.49
N GLY A 359 17.92 -18.31 -13.99
CA GLY A 359 19.12 -18.63 -14.75
C GLY A 359 18.82 -19.37 -16.07
N ARG A 360 17.92 -20.37 -16.03
CA ARG A 360 17.47 -21.07 -17.25
C ARG A 360 16.70 -20.13 -18.20
N ALA A 361 15.80 -19.32 -17.67
CA ALA A 361 15.01 -18.39 -18.47
C ALA A 361 15.89 -17.36 -19.21
N LEU A 362 16.91 -16.82 -18.54
CA LEU A 362 17.86 -15.86 -19.15
C LEU A 362 18.66 -16.42 -20.32
N LEU A 363 18.83 -17.75 -20.40
CA LEU A 363 19.48 -18.40 -21.54
C LEU A 363 18.53 -18.55 -22.75
N GLN A 364 17.23 -18.44 -22.56
CA GLN A 364 16.20 -18.69 -23.57
C GLN A 364 15.60 -17.40 -24.14
N ILE A 365 15.65 -16.30 -23.39
CA ILE A 365 15.08 -15.01 -23.79
C ILE A 365 16.15 -14.10 -24.41
N PRO A 366 15.76 -13.21 -25.34
CA PRO A 366 16.66 -12.23 -25.94
C PRO A 366 17.16 -11.18 -24.94
#